data_bbd9f9d929b07d99d0d3c490e40cd511
#
_entry.id   bbd9f9d929b07d99d0d3c490e40cd511
#
_cell.length_a   1.000
_cell.length_b   1.000
_cell.length_c   1.000
_cell.angle_alpha   90.00
_cell.angle_beta   90.00
_cell.angle_gamma   90.00
#
_symmetry.space_group_name_H-M   'P 1'
#
loop_
_entity.id
_entity.type
_entity.pdbx_description
1 polymer ?
#
loop_
_entity_poly.entity_id
_entity_poly.type
_entity_poly.pdbx_seq_one_letter_code
_entity_poly.pdbx_strand_id
1 'polypeptide(L)'
;MAVAGVMLFARSIKLTTKFISPSEIPKEFIKNNVKLRGRLHRVTEKGLELEHIPIHVPLISSWRRQPCGVLLIKLAGVELTEAGHLWLRKELKPFQVLWFQLLARDNSSLLCYLLVNRGLYFTVSLNEEILRRGLGKTVLIKELDHNSRVYWTIHKNLLKAELKAIRRGEGIWKEDTEKSSYMEKYKGSWREIWSEDHSFKRRLLWEMDPRRKSFYERLKSQCEKYKDKLSNSSFMLKVREFLSRVKLGKR
;
A
#
# COMPACT_ATOMS: atom_id res chain seq x y z
N MET A 1 -26.12 -6.94 -27.26
CA MET A 1 -26.36 -7.20 -25.82
C MET A 1 -25.75 -8.52 -25.33
N ALA A 2 -25.80 -9.62 -26.09
CA ALA A 2 -25.25 -10.92 -25.66
C ALA A 2 -23.72 -10.93 -25.40
N VAL A 3 -22.91 -10.22 -26.18
CA VAL A 3 -21.44 -10.19 -26.04
C VAL A 3 -21.00 -9.57 -24.71
N ALA A 4 -21.66 -8.52 -24.24
CA ALA A 4 -21.35 -7.89 -22.96
C ALA A 4 -21.64 -8.83 -21.78
N GLY A 5 -22.73 -9.61 -21.86
CA GLY A 5 -23.06 -10.61 -20.85
C GLY A 5 -22.04 -11.73 -20.76
N VAL A 6 -21.55 -12.23 -21.90
CA VAL A 6 -20.52 -13.29 -21.96
C VAL A 6 -19.17 -12.79 -21.40
N MET A 7 -18.77 -11.55 -21.69
CA MET A 7 -17.55 -10.96 -21.12
C MET A 7 -17.64 -10.78 -19.61
N LEU A 8 -18.78 -10.30 -19.11
CA LEU A 8 -19.01 -10.17 -17.66
C LEU A 8 -19.00 -11.54 -16.98
N PHE A 9 -19.59 -12.54 -17.60
CA PHE A 9 -19.61 -13.92 -17.10
C PHE A 9 -18.21 -14.55 -17.07
N ALA A 10 -17.42 -14.40 -18.14
CA ALA A 10 -16.05 -14.90 -18.21
C ALA A 10 -15.14 -14.21 -17.17
N ARG A 11 -15.34 -12.90 -16.93
CA ARG A 11 -14.63 -12.15 -15.89
C ARG A 11 -15.04 -12.60 -14.47
N SER A 12 -16.31 -12.91 -14.27
CA SER A 12 -16.85 -13.44 -13.01
C SER A 12 -16.30 -14.83 -12.68
N ILE A 13 -16.13 -15.70 -13.69
CA ILE A 13 -15.56 -17.05 -13.51
C ILE A 13 -14.11 -16.98 -13.02
N LYS A 14 -13.29 -16.06 -13.54
CA LYS A 14 -11.91 -15.87 -13.07
C LYS A 14 -11.83 -15.44 -11.59
N LEU A 15 -12.79 -14.67 -11.10
CA LEU A 15 -12.86 -14.23 -9.69
C LEU A 15 -13.29 -15.37 -8.74
N THR A 16 -14.02 -16.38 -9.25
CA THR A 16 -14.47 -17.54 -8.47
C THR A 16 -13.49 -18.72 -8.52
N THR A 17 -12.43 -18.63 -9.35
CA THR A 17 -11.42 -19.67 -9.47
C THR A 17 -10.40 -19.53 -8.36
N LYS A 18 -10.07 -20.65 -7.69
CA LYS A 18 -9.00 -20.72 -6.71
C LYS A 18 -7.67 -20.88 -7.45
N PHE A 19 -6.72 -20.01 -7.14
CA PHE A 19 -5.37 -20.10 -7.68
C PHE A 19 -4.48 -20.88 -6.72
N ILE A 20 -3.74 -21.84 -7.23
CA ILE A 20 -2.79 -22.68 -6.48
C ILE A 20 -1.34 -22.42 -6.89
N SER A 21 -1.13 -21.80 -8.05
CA SER A 21 0.19 -21.43 -8.54
C SER A 21 0.23 -19.96 -8.97
N PRO A 22 1.36 -19.26 -8.77
CA PRO A 22 1.53 -17.89 -9.29
C PRO A 22 1.30 -17.77 -10.80
N SER A 23 1.60 -18.82 -11.57
CA SER A 23 1.43 -18.85 -13.04
C SER A 23 -0.04 -18.83 -13.48
N GLU A 24 -0.95 -19.35 -12.66
CA GLU A 24 -2.40 -19.37 -12.94
C GLU A 24 -3.07 -18.00 -12.83
N ILE A 25 -2.44 -17.07 -12.10
CA ILE A 25 -2.99 -15.74 -11.90
C ILE A 25 -2.87 -14.95 -13.21
N PRO A 26 -4.00 -14.45 -13.77
CA PRO A 26 -3.99 -13.68 -15.00
C PRO A 26 -3.08 -12.44 -14.91
N LYS A 27 -2.35 -12.14 -15.99
CA LYS A 27 -1.48 -10.95 -16.06
C LYS A 27 -2.26 -9.65 -15.81
N GLU A 28 -3.53 -9.62 -16.20
CA GLU A 28 -4.45 -8.50 -16.01
C GLU A 28 -4.69 -8.22 -14.52
N PHE A 29 -4.71 -9.26 -13.66
CA PHE A 29 -4.88 -9.11 -12.22
C PHE A 29 -3.66 -8.42 -11.58
N ILE A 30 -2.48 -8.77 -12.06
CA ILE A 30 -1.23 -8.15 -11.62
C ILE A 30 -1.17 -6.71 -12.12
N LYS A 31 -1.44 -6.47 -13.42
CA LYS A 31 -1.45 -5.13 -14.02
C LYS A 31 -2.45 -4.19 -13.34
N ASN A 32 -3.60 -4.70 -12.94
CA ASN A 32 -4.64 -3.93 -12.27
C ASN A 32 -4.48 -3.90 -10.74
N ASN A 33 -3.40 -4.47 -10.20
CA ASN A 33 -3.10 -4.51 -8.76
C ASN A 33 -4.28 -5.04 -7.93
N VAL A 34 -4.88 -6.14 -8.39
CA VAL A 34 -6.07 -6.71 -7.77
C VAL A 34 -5.77 -7.18 -6.35
N LYS A 35 -6.70 -6.90 -5.44
CA LYS A 35 -6.63 -7.40 -4.07
C LYS A 35 -7.34 -8.74 -3.97
N LEU A 36 -6.64 -9.74 -3.47
CA LEU A 36 -7.15 -11.08 -3.26
C LEU A 36 -7.18 -11.40 -1.76
N ARG A 37 -8.04 -12.33 -1.36
CA ARG A 37 -8.10 -12.86 0.00
C ARG A 37 -7.31 -14.16 0.07
N GLY A 38 -6.59 -14.34 1.17
CA GLY A 38 -5.88 -15.59 1.43
C GLY A 38 -5.94 -15.96 2.89
N ARG A 39 -5.84 -17.26 3.16
CA ARG A 39 -5.68 -17.82 4.49
C ARG A 39 -4.22 -18.18 4.68
N LEU A 40 -3.62 -17.68 5.74
CA LEU A 40 -2.23 -17.98 6.06
C LEU A 40 -2.07 -19.45 6.41
N HIS A 41 -1.19 -20.16 5.72
CA HIS A 41 -0.81 -21.51 6.06
C HIS A 41 0.39 -21.52 7.01
N ARG A 42 1.49 -20.91 6.58
CA ARG A 42 2.70 -20.73 7.40
C ARG A 42 3.57 -19.57 6.92
N VAL A 43 4.48 -19.14 7.79
CA VAL A 43 5.53 -18.16 7.49
C VAL A 43 6.85 -18.92 7.33
N THR A 44 7.46 -18.82 6.15
CA THR A 44 8.75 -19.44 5.81
C THR A 44 9.83 -18.38 5.65
N GLU A 45 11.07 -18.76 5.54
CA GLU A 45 12.19 -17.84 5.24
C GLU A 45 12.06 -17.23 3.83
N LYS A 46 11.46 -17.97 2.90
CA LYS A 46 11.27 -17.52 1.52
C LYS A 46 10.07 -16.57 1.35
N GLY A 47 9.19 -16.47 2.35
CA GLY A 47 7.98 -15.67 2.33
C GLY A 47 6.80 -16.32 3.07
N LEU A 48 5.61 -15.88 2.78
CA LEU A 48 4.37 -16.37 3.37
C LEU A 48 3.68 -17.35 2.42
N GLU A 49 3.28 -18.48 2.92
CA GLU A 49 2.44 -19.43 2.20
C GLU A 49 0.97 -19.14 2.50
N LEU A 50 0.25 -18.69 1.48
CA LEU A 50 -1.17 -18.34 1.58
C LEU A 50 -2.02 -19.24 0.68
N GLU A 51 -3.11 -19.74 1.23
CA GLU A 51 -4.16 -20.39 0.46
C GLU A 51 -5.12 -19.33 -0.06
N HIS A 52 -5.28 -19.22 -1.38
CA HIS A 52 -6.21 -18.26 -1.98
C HIS A 52 -7.66 -18.62 -1.66
N ILE A 53 -8.43 -17.64 -1.20
CA ILE A 53 -9.87 -17.74 -0.94
C ILE A 53 -10.60 -17.01 -2.07
N PRO A 54 -11.20 -17.74 -3.03
CA PRO A 54 -11.95 -17.13 -4.12
C PRO A 54 -13.24 -16.47 -3.62
N ILE A 55 -13.82 -15.62 -4.45
CA ILE A 55 -15.14 -15.05 -4.17
C ILE A 55 -16.18 -16.16 -4.32
N HIS A 56 -16.95 -16.41 -3.27
CA HIS A 56 -18.05 -17.36 -3.27
C HIS A 56 -19.29 -16.74 -3.92
N VAL A 57 -19.72 -17.37 -5.03
CA VAL A 57 -21.03 -17.09 -5.63
C VAL A 57 -21.93 -18.29 -5.36
N PRO A 58 -23.04 -18.14 -4.62
CA PRO A 58 -23.80 -19.25 -4.02
C PRO A 58 -24.23 -20.34 -5.00
N LEU A 59 -24.55 -20.02 -6.25
CA LEU A 59 -25.03 -20.97 -7.26
C LEU A 59 -23.92 -21.65 -8.07
N ILE A 60 -22.71 -21.06 -8.16
CA ILE A 60 -21.64 -21.51 -9.05
C ILE A 60 -20.54 -22.25 -8.28
N SER A 61 -20.32 -21.89 -7.02
CA SER A 61 -19.19 -22.38 -6.22
C SER A 61 -19.41 -23.79 -5.65
N SER A 62 -20.67 -24.24 -5.49
CA SER A 62 -20.99 -25.56 -4.96
C SER A 62 -20.64 -26.72 -5.89
N TRP A 63 -20.48 -26.48 -7.19
CA TRP A 63 -20.25 -27.51 -8.20
C TRP A 63 -18.78 -27.79 -8.51
N ARG A 64 -17.86 -26.97 -8.01
CA ARG A 64 -16.43 -27.15 -8.26
C ARG A 64 -15.69 -27.61 -7.02
N ARG A 65 -15.12 -28.84 -7.09
CA ARG A 65 -14.07 -29.24 -6.14
C ARG A 65 -12.92 -28.27 -6.27
N GLN A 66 -12.64 -27.51 -5.20
CA GLN A 66 -11.55 -26.53 -5.21
C GLN A 66 -10.23 -27.27 -4.96
N PRO A 67 -9.23 -27.10 -5.84
CA PRO A 67 -7.93 -27.73 -5.64
C PRO A 67 -7.26 -27.20 -4.37
N CYS A 68 -6.52 -28.09 -3.70
CA CYS A 68 -5.69 -27.70 -2.57
C CYS A 68 -4.34 -27.20 -3.07
N GLY A 69 -3.87 -26.06 -2.57
CA GLY A 69 -2.58 -25.50 -2.93
C GLY A 69 -2.34 -24.19 -2.21
N VAL A 70 -1.06 -23.80 -2.12
CA VAL A 70 -0.62 -22.57 -1.47
C VAL A 70 0.21 -21.73 -2.42
N LEU A 71 0.02 -20.43 -2.35
CA LEU A 71 0.78 -19.43 -3.08
C LEU A 71 1.92 -18.93 -2.20
N LEU A 72 3.14 -18.91 -2.75
CA LEU A 72 4.27 -18.27 -2.09
C LEU A 72 4.22 -16.76 -2.34
N ILE A 73 4.09 -15.99 -1.27
CA ILE A 73 3.97 -14.54 -1.30
C ILE A 73 5.16 -13.91 -0.59
N LYS A 74 5.85 -13.01 -1.28
CA LYS A 74 6.91 -12.16 -0.74
C LYS A 74 6.38 -10.75 -0.49
N LEU A 75 6.91 -10.10 0.53
CA LEU A 75 6.61 -8.70 0.82
C LEU A 75 7.28 -7.79 -0.21
N ALA A 76 6.47 -7.09 -0.98
CA ALA A 76 7.00 -6.16 -1.98
C ALA A 76 7.65 -4.95 -1.32
N GLY A 77 8.84 -4.59 -1.81
CA GLY A 77 9.58 -3.40 -1.38
C GLY A 77 10.14 -3.45 0.04
N VAL A 78 10.21 -4.64 0.65
CA VAL A 78 10.76 -4.82 2.01
C VAL A 78 11.73 -5.98 2.04
N GLU A 79 12.93 -5.71 2.49
CA GLU A 79 13.92 -6.71 2.85
C GLU A 79 13.89 -6.93 4.36
N LEU A 80 13.51 -8.14 4.76
CA LEU A 80 13.37 -8.50 6.17
C LEU A 80 14.71 -8.80 6.82
N THR A 81 14.86 -8.38 8.06
CA THR A 81 15.91 -8.88 8.95
C THR A 81 15.48 -10.20 9.59
N GLU A 82 16.41 -10.91 10.23
CA GLU A 82 16.09 -12.12 10.99
C GLU A 82 15.06 -11.83 12.10
N ALA A 83 15.23 -10.72 12.82
CA ALA A 83 14.24 -10.24 13.80
C ALA A 83 12.88 -9.96 13.16
N GLY A 84 12.84 -9.49 11.91
CA GLY A 84 11.63 -9.29 11.14
C GLY A 84 10.91 -10.60 10.82
N HIS A 85 11.65 -11.64 10.43
CA HIS A 85 11.09 -12.98 10.22
C HIS A 85 10.49 -13.57 11.50
N LEU A 86 11.20 -13.45 12.61
CA LEU A 86 10.73 -13.91 13.92
C LEU A 86 9.46 -13.16 14.35
N TRP A 87 9.46 -11.84 14.16
CA TRP A 87 8.29 -11.02 14.47
C TRP A 87 7.07 -11.41 13.61
N LEU A 88 7.25 -11.65 12.30
CA LEU A 88 6.16 -12.09 11.43
C LEU A 88 5.57 -13.42 11.88
N ARG A 89 6.39 -14.39 12.28
CA ARG A 89 5.95 -15.70 12.81
C ARG A 89 5.15 -15.54 14.09
N LYS A 90 5.50 -14.57 14.94
CA LYS A 90 4.81 -14.30 16.20
C LYS A 90 3.51 -13.52 16.00
N GLU A 91 3.51 -12.54 15.10
CA GLU A 91 2.38 -11.63 14.87
C GLU A 91 1.24 -12.30 14.12
N LEU A 92 1.58 -13.12 13.12
CA LEU A 92 0.61 -13.76 12.25
C LEU A 92 0.21 -15.13 12.80
N LYS A 93 -1.09 -15.30 13.02
CA LYS A 93 -1.66 -16.57 13.48
C LYS A 93 -1.88 -17.52 12.30
N PRO A 94 -1.66 -18.83 12.47
CA PRO A 94 -2.07 -19.82 11.47
C PRO A 94 -3.55 -19.68 11.14
N PHE A 95 -3.89 -19.92 9.88
CA PHE A 95 -5.26 -19.79 9.33
C PHE A 95 -5.87 -18.37 9.38
N GLN A 96 -5.10 -17.35 9.76
CA GLN A 96 -5.55 -15.97 9.71
C GLN A 96 -5.83 -15.54 8.26
N VAL A 97 -6.97 -14.85 8.07
CA VAL A 97 -7.34 -14.31 6.76
C VAL A 97 -6.64 -12.97 6.55
N LEU A 98 -5.96 -12.86 5.41
CA LEU A 98 -5.21 -11.69 4.98
C LEU A 98 -5.72 -11.23 3.62
N TRP A 99 -5.55 -9.95 3.34
CA TRP A 99 -5.68 -9.42 2.00
C TRP A 99 -4.30 -9.19 1.41
N PHE A 100 -4.09 -9.59 0.18
CA PHE A 100 -2.85 -9.34 -0.54
C PHE A 100 -3.13 -8.68 -1.88
N GLN A 101 -2.50 -7.54 -2.09
CA GLN A 101 -2.57 -6.79 -3.35
C GLN A 101 -1.43 -7.24 -4.24
N LEU A 102 -1.77 -7.72 -5.43
CA LEU A 102 -0.81 -8.18 -6.42
C LEU A 102 -0.06 -6.98 -7.00
N LEU A 103 1.26 -7.03 -7.01
CA LEU A 103 2.10 -5.99 -7.61
C LEU A 103 2.93 -6.54 -8.75
N ALA A 104 3.60 -7.67 -8.52
CA ALA A 104 4.42 -8.31 -9.53
C ALA A 104 4.45 -9.83 -9.32
N ARG A 105 4.97 -10.54 -10.31
CA ARG A 105 5.25 -11.97 -10.25
C ARG A 105 6.74 -12.17 -10.46
N ASP A 106 7.34 -12.91 -9.54
CA ASP A 106 8.72 -13.35 -9.59
C ASP A 106 8.73 -14.88 -9.71
N ASN A 107 9.10 -15.44 -10.86
CA ASN A 107 9.17 -16.87 -11.18
C ASN A 107 8.15 -17.75 -10.43
N SER A 108 8.48 -18.16 -9.22
CA SER A 108 7.67 -19.06 -8.37
C SER A 108 6.94 -18.35 -7.22
N SER A 109 7.02 -17.04 -7.12
CA SER A 109 6.44 -16.26 -6.04
C SER A 109 5.70 -15.02 -6.52
N LEU A 110 4.88 -14.45 -5.66
CA LEU A 110 4.16 -13.21 -5.91
C LEU A 110 4.71 -12.11 -5.01
N LEU A 111 5.00 -10.97 -5.58
CA LEU A 111 5.35 -9.76 -4.83
C LEU A 111 4.06 -9.01 -4.50
N CYS A 112 3.76 -8.93 -3.22
CA CYS A 112 2.47 -8.39 -2.77
C CYS A 112 2.63 -7.34 -1.67
N TYR A 113 1.63 -6.47 -1.62
CA TYR A 113 1.39 -5.58 -0.50
C TYR A 113 0.33 -6.20 0.40
N LEU A 114 0.73 -6.59 1.61
CA LEU A 114 -0.10 -7.36 2.53
C LEU A 114 -0.87 -6.46 3.48
N LEU A 115 -2.15 -6.76 3.65
CA LEU A 115 -3.07 -6.02 4.50
C LEU A 115 -3.71 -6.96 5.52
N VAL A 116 -3.63 -6.59 6.77
CA VAL A 116 -4.22 -7.32 7.90
C VAL A 116 -5.30 -6.48 8.55
N ASN A 117 -6.45 -7.08 8.78
CA ASN A 117 -7.50 -6.42 9.56
C ASN A 117 -7.15 -6.49 11.04
N ARG A 118 -7.06 -5.33 11.68
CA ARG A 118 -6.96 -5.18 13.13
C ARG A 118 -8.26 -4.59 13.66
N GLY A 119 -9.12 -5.48 14.17
CA GLY A 119 -10.46 -5.09 14.61
C GLY A 119 -11.47 -4.92 13.47
N LEU A 120 -12.61 -4.29 13.76
CA LEU A 120 -13.75 -4.21 12.84
C LEU A 120 -13.51 -3.24 11.66
N TYR A 121 -12.69 -2.19 11.84
CA TYR A 121 -12.62 -1.08 10.88
C TYR A 121 -11.20 -0.72 10.41
N PHE A 122 -10.16 -1.29 10.99
CA PHE A 122 -8.79 -0.89 10.70
C PHE A 122 -8.04 -1.97 9.92
N THR A 123 -7.55 -1.58 8.75
CA THR A 123 -6.65 -2.40 7.94
C THR A 123 -5.25 -1.83 8.02
N VAL A 124 -4.29 -2.64 8.41
CA VAL A 124 -2.88 -2.25 8.56
C VAL A 124 -2.05 -2.97 7.51
N SER A 125 -1.14 -2.24 6.86
CA SER A 125 -0.16 -2.85 5.97
C SER A 125 0.97 -3.49 6.77
N LEU A 126 1.20 -4.79 6.55
CA LEU A 126 2.33 -5.50 7.14
C LEU A 126 3.67 -4.97 6.62
N ASN A 127 3.75 -4.64 5.33
CA ASN A 127 4.95 -4.08 4.72
C ASN A 127 5.38 -2.79 5.44
N GLU A 128 4.43 -1.88 5.71
CA GLU A 128 4.71 -0.64 6.44
C GLU A 128 5.00 -0.87 7.93
N GLU A 129 4.29 -1.79 8.57
CA GLU A 129 4.43 -2.04 10.01
C GLU A 129 5.81 -2.61 10.35
N ILE A 130 6.33 -3.50 9.52
CA ILE A 130 7.68 -4.05 9.63
C ILE A 130 8.74 -2.93 9.58
N LEU A 131 8.63 -2.06 8.59
CA LEU A 131 9.54 -0.93 8.43
C LEU A 131 9.42 0.07 9.56
N ARG A 132 8.18 0.35 10.02
CA ARG A 132 7.91 1.26 11.16
C ARG A 132 8.54 0.79 12.45
N ARG A 133 8.72 -0.53 12.61
CA ARG A 133 9.39 -1.15 13.77
C ARG A 133 10.89 -1.34 13.57
N GLY A 134 11.44 -0.93 12.44
CA GLY A 134 12.86 -1.15 12.11
C GLY A 134 13.24 -2.62 12.00
N LEU A 135 12.32 -3.47 11.50
CA LEU A 135 12.51 -4.92 11.33
C LEU A 135 12.87 -5.30 9.89
N GLY A 136 13.16 -4.32 9.06
CA GLY A 136 13.55 -4.47 7.67
C GLY A 136 14.00 -3.16 7.07
N LYS A 137 14.47 -3.23 5.83
CA LYS A 137 14.91 -2.08 5.01
C LYS A 137 14.03 -1.98 3.76
N THR A 138 13.79 -0.76 3.29
CA THR A 138 13.07 -0.54 2.04
C THR A 138 13.97 -0.85 0.85
N VAL A 139 13.47 -1.65 -0.09
CA VAL A 139 14.14 -1.98 -1.35
C VAL A 139 13.28 -1.63 -2.55
N LEU A 140 13.92 -1.38 -3.70
CA LEU A 140 13.22 -1.12 -4.95
C LEU A 140 12.49 -2.38 -5.44
N ILE A 141 11.28 -2.23 -5.93
CA ILE A 141 10.51 -3.32 -6.54
C ILE A 141 10.86 -3.34 -8.03
N LYS A 142 11.87 -4.13 -8.42
CA LYS A 142 12.42 -4.15 -9.79
C LYS A 142 11.39 -4.62 -10.83
N GLU A 143 10.50 -5.51 -10.43
CA GLU A 143 9.51 -6.14 -11.30
C GLU A 143 8.27 -5.28 -11.55
N LEU A 144 8.15 -4.16 -10.87
CA LEU A 144 7.04 -3.22 -11.03
C LEU A 144 7.47 -2.03 -11.92
N ASP A 145 6.58 -1.61 -12.82
CA ASP A 145 6.82 -0.44 -13.66
C ASP A 145 7.01 0.82 -12.81
N HIS A 146 8.21 1.39 -12.87
CA HIS A 146 8.60 2.58 -12.13
C HIS A 146 7.83 3.84 -12.58
N ASN A 147 7.22 3.82 -13.76
CA ASN A 147 6.34 4.91 -14.23
C ASN A 147 4.92 4.80 -13.64
N SER A 148 4.62 3.71 -12.94
CA SER A 148 3.30 3.49 -12.36
C SER A 148 3.06 4.37 -11.13
N ARG A 149 1.89 5.02 -11.08
CA ARG A 149 1.42 5.74 -9.89
C ARG A 149 1.37 4.85 -8.65
N VAL A 150 1.03 3.57 -8.84
CA VAL A 150 0.92 2.60 -7.74
C VAL A 150 2.29 2.34 -7.13
N TYR A 151 3.33 2.19 -7.97
CA TYR A 151 4.71 2.05 -7.52
C TYR A 151 5.11 3.20 -6.58
N TRP A 152 4.96 4.44 -7.04
CA TRP A 152 5.35 5.62 -6.26
C TRP A 152 4.55 5.79 -4.97
N THR A 153 3.24 5.46 -5.01
CA THR A 153 2.40 5.51 -3.81
C THR A 153 2.88 4.53 -2.76
N ILE A 154 3.14 3.28 -3.14
CA ILE A 154 3.61 2.23 -2.24
C ILE A 154 5.02 2.58 -1.73
N HIS A 155 5.94 2.89 -2.62
CA HIS A 155 7.32 3.23 -2.27
C HIS A 155 7.40 4.41 -1.30
N LYS A 156 6.63 5.47 -1.54
CA LYS A 156 6.50 6.63 -0.63
C LYS A 156 5.98 6.24 0.75
N ASN A 157 5.02 5.33 0.82
CA ASN A 157 4.48 4.87 2.11
C ASN A 157 5.50 4.03 2.87
N LEU A 158 6.22 3.13 2.18
CA LEU A 158 7.29 2.33 2.76
C LEU A 158 8.41 3.22 3.31
N LEU A 159 8.90 4.17 2.51
CA LEU A 159 9.92 5.14 2.94
C LEU A 159 9.47 5.96 4.15
N LYS A 160 8.21 6.41 4.19
CA LYS A 160 7.67 7.14 5.36
C LYS A 160 7.66 6.27 6.62
N ALA A 161 7.31 4.99 6.48
CA ALA A 161 7.30 4.06 7.59
C ALA A 161 8.71 3.84 8.15
N GLU A 162 9.69 3.64 7.26
CA GLU A 162 11.09 3.46 7.62
C GLU A 162 11.70 4.71 8.26
N LEU A 163 11.47 5.90 7.68
CA LEU A 163 11.90 7.17 8.29
C LEU A 163 11.37 7.38 9.70
N LYS A 164 10.16 6.89 9.97
CA LYS A 164 9.59 6.95 11.32
C LYS A 164 10.38 6.07 12.29
N ALA A 165 10.81 4.88 11.87
CA ALA A 165 11.65 3.98 12.65
C ALA A 165 13.06 4.58 12.89
N ILE A 166 13.67 5.16 11.85
CA ILE A 166 14.97 5.83 11.94
C ILE A 166 14.93 6.99 12.97
N ARG A 167 13.91 7.84 12.89
CA ARG A 167 13.73 8.97 13.82
C ARG A 167 13.55 8.54 15.27
N ARG A 168 12.92 7.38 15.48
CA ARG A 168 12.66 6.83 16.82
C ARG A 168 13.81 5.95 17.33
N GLY A 169 14.75 5.57 16.46
CA GLY A 169 15.80 4.62 16.82
C GLY A 169 15.23 3.23 17.12
N GLU A 170 14.25 2.76 16.35
CA GLU A 170 13.62 1.46 16.54
C GLU A 170 14.33 0.36 15.74
N GLY A 171 14.40 -0.85 16.30
CA GLY A 171 14.95 -2.05 15.64
C GLY A 171 16.42 -1.90 15.24
N ILE A 172 16.72 -2.08 13.95
CA ILE A 172 18.08 -1.94 13.38
C ILE A 172 18.61 -0.51 13.44
N TRP A 173 17.75 0.48 13.69
CA TRP A 173 18.11 1.89 13.75
C TRP A 173 18.47 2.41 15.16
N LYS A 174 18.76 1.51 16.11
CA LYS A 174 19.19 1.87 17.46
C LYS A 174 20.57 2.50 17.49
N GLU A 175 21.48 2.01 16.64
CA GLU A 175 22.85 2.49 16.56
C GLU A 175 22.96 3.71 15.65
N ASP A 176 23.67 4.75 16.09
CA ASP A 176 23.74 6.05 15.43
C ASP A 176 24.59 6.06 14.16
N THR A 177 25.51 5.10 14.02
CA THR A 177 26.47 5.02 12.90
C THR A 177 25.80 4.80 11.54
N GLU A 178 24.72 4.05 11.49
CA GLU A 178 23.98 3.80 10.24
C GLU A 178 22.99 4.93 9.90
N LYS A 179 22.49 5.68 10.89
CA LYS A 179 21.45 6.71 10.70
C LYS A 179 21.89 7.85 9.79
N SER A 180 23.12 8.36 9.94
CA SER A 180 23.59 9.53 9.19
C SER A 180 23.75 9.22 7.69
N SER A 181 24.33 8.09 7.32
CA SER A 181 24.52 7.66 5.94
C SER A 181 23.18 7.39 5.25
N TYR A 182 22.26 6.74 5.96
CA TYR A 182 20.92 6.47 5.42
C TYR A 182 20.06 7.74 5.26
N MET A 183 20.12 8.68 6.21
CA MET A 183 19.39 9.94 6.11
C MET A 183 19.82 10.76 4.90
N GLU A 184 21.07 10.70 4.50
CA GLU A 184 21.58 11.40 3.32
C GLU A 184 21.13 10.74 2.02
N LYS A 185 21.15 9.41 1.95
CA LYS A 185 20.58 8.63 0.85
C LYS A 185 19.08 8.87 0.69
N TYR A 186 18.35 9.00 1.80
CA TYR A 186 16.91 9.33 1.79
C TYR A 186 16.61 10.71 1.28
N LYS A 187 17.43 11.73 1.59
CA LYS A 187 17.24 13.08 1.04
C LYS A 187 17.27 13.10 -0.49
N GLY A 188 18.14 12.28 -1.11
CA GLY A 188 18.18 12.08 -2.56
C GLY A 188 16.88 11.47 -3.10
N SER A 189 16.49 10.30 -2.59
CA SER A 189 15.25 9.62 -3.00
C SER A 189 13.99 10.45 -2.74
N TRP A 190 13.92 11.20 -1.65
CA TRP A 190 12.82 12.11 -1.39
C TRP A 190 12.72 13.24 -2.41
N ARG A 191 13.87 13.80 -2.80
CA ARG A 191 13.89 14.86 -3.83
C ARG A 191 13.37 14.34 -5.16
N GLU A 192 13.75 13.13 -5.54
CA GLU A 192 13.25 12.44 -6.74
C GLU A 192 11.73 12.18 -6.68
N ILE A 193 11.25 11.59 -5.59
CA ILE A 193 9.81 11.31 -5.36
C ILE A 193 8.97 12.59 -5.43
N TRP A 194 9.46 13.69 -4.84
CA TRP A 194 8.73 14.96 -4.88
C TRP A 194 8.77 15.63 -6.25
N SER A 195 9.88 15.52 -6.99
CA SER A 195 9.97 16.05 -8.34
C SER A 195 9.04 15.30 -9.31
N GLU A 196 8.95 13.97 -9.19
CA GLU A 196 8.06 13.15 -10.01
C GLU A 196 6.57 13.32 -9.64
N ASP A 197 6.21 13.46 -8.35
CA ASP A 197 4.83 13.73 -7.94
C ASP A 197 4.31 15.05 -8.55
N HIS A 198 5.16 16.06 -8.68
CA HIS A 198 4.83 17.31 -9.36
C HIS A 198 4.74 17.16 -10.89
N SER A 199 5.59 16.36 -11.52
CA SER A 199 5.54 16.10 -12.96
C SER A 199 4.32 15.25 -13.31
N PHE A 200 4.00 14.27 -12.49
CA PHE A 200 2.84 13.40 -12.64
C PHE A 200 1.53 14.18 -12.46
N LYS A 201 1.41 15.04 -11.45
CA LYS A 201 0.26 15.95 -11.29
C LYS A 201 0.09 16.87 -12.49
N ARG A 202 1.19 17.39 -13.03
CA ARG A 202 1.20 18.22 -14.23
C ARG A 202 0.72 17.44 -15.45
N ARG A 203 1.21 16.20 -15.65
CA ARG A 203 0.82 15.33 -16.76
C ARG A 203 -0.66 14.92 -16.68
N LEU A 204 -1.17 14.56 -15.51
CA LEU A 204 -2.58 14.28 -15.30
C LEU A 204 -3.49 15.47 -15.61
N LEU A 205 -3.08 16.68 -15.25
CA LEU A 205 -3.82 17.89 -15.57
C LEU A 205 -3.84 18.19 -17.09
N TRP A 206 -2.80 17.75 -17.83
CA TRP A 206 -2.74 17.89 -19.29
C TRP A 206 -3.57 16.84 -20.02
N GLU A 207 -3.62 15.60 -19.53
CA GLU A 207 -4.39 14.49 -20.11
C GLU A 207 -5.88 14.49 -19.71
N MET A 208 -6.28 15.34 -18.76
CA MET A 208 -7.70 15.45 -18.36
C MET A 208 -8.51 16.15 -19.46
N ASP A 209 -9.66 15.53 -19.80
CA ASP A 209 -10.71 16.16 -20.62
C ASP A 209 -10.94 17.61 -20.14
N PRO A 210 -11.01 18.60 -21.07
CA PRO A 210 -11.22 20.01 -20.75
C PRO A 210 -12.39 20.27 -19.78
N ARG A 211 -13.47 19.45 -19.84
CA ARG A 211 -14.62 19.53 -18.93
C ARG A 211 -14.25 19.13 -17.49
N ARG A 212 -13.42 18.09 -17.30
CA ARG A 212 -12.92 17.66 -15.98
C ARG A 212 -11.94 18.67 -15.41
N LYS A 213 -11.10 19.27 -16.25
CA LYS A 213 -10.15 20.34 -15.88
C LYS A 213 -10.89 21.55 -15.33
N SER A 214 -11.95 22.00 -16.04
CA SER A 214 -12.81 23.10 -15.58
C SER A 214 -13.53 22.80 -14.28
N PHE A 215 -13.99 21.56 -14.08
CA PHE A 215 -14.63 21.14 -12.82
C PHE A 215 -13.62 21.10 -11.65
N TYR A 216 -12.40 20.60 -11.89
CA TYR A 216 -11.34 20.59 -10.89
C TYR A 216 -10.92 21.99 -10.46
N GLU A 217 -10.76 22.92 -11.41
CA GLU A 217 -10.42 24.31 -11.12
C GLU A 217 -11.54 25.01 -10.34
N ARG A 218 -12.81 24.72 -10.64
CA ARG A 218 -13.96 25.22 -9.84
C ARG A 218 -13.95 24.68 -8.42
N LEU A 219 -13.71 23.38 -8.24
CA LEU A 219 -13.60 22.76 -6.92
C LEU A 219 -12.44 23.36 -6.13
N LYS A 220 -11.28 23.53 -6.76
CA LYS A 220 -10.10 24.14 -6.15
C LYS A 220 -10.41 25.57 -5.68
N SER A 221 -11.00 26.40 -6.55
CA SER A 221 -11.36 27.78 -6.20
C SER A 221 -12.41 27.84 -5.09
N GLN A 222 -13.36 26.91 -5.04
CA GLN A 222 -14.31 26.81 -3.92
C GLN A 222 -13.59 26.41 -2.62
N CYS A 223 -12.72 25.42 -2.65
CA CYS A 223 -11.94 25.03 -1.47
C CYS A 223 -11.07 26.17 -0.93
N GLU A 224 -10.44 26.95 -1.81
CA GLU A 224 -9.66 28.14 -1.44
C GLU A 224 -10.58 29.22 -0.80
N LYS A 225 -11.73 29.49 -1.38
CA LYS A 225 -12.74 30.41 -0.79
C LYS A 225 -13.23 29.97 0.59
N TYR A 226 -13.46 28.65 0.77
CA TYR A 226 -13.84 28.12 2.09
C TYR A 226 -12.69 28.19 3.09
N LYS A 227 -11.45 27.94 2.65
CA LYS A 227 -10.26 28.07 3.47
C LYS A 227 -10.08 29.53 3.96
N ASP A 228 -10.25 30.50 3.06
CA ASP A 228 -10.18 31.92 3.39
C ASP A 228 -11.32 32.36 4.32
N LYS A 229 -12.55 31.88 4.07
CA LYS A 229 -13.68 32.10 4.98
C LYS A 229 -13.44 31.53 6.37
N LEU A 230 -12.87 30.31 6.46
CA LEU A 230 -12.53 29.70 7.74
C LEU A 230 -11.40 30.44 8.44
N SER A 231 -10.33 30.84 7.72
CA SER A 231 -9.21 31.58 8.29
C SER A 231 -9.61 32.96 8.80
N ASN A 232 -10.59 33.60 8.16
CA ASN A 232 -11.13 34.92 8.52
C ASN A 232 -12.38 34.86 9.40
N SER A 233 -12.80 33.64 9.80
CA SER A 233 -13.95 33.52 10.72
C SER A 233 -13.60 34.12 12.08
N SER A 234 -14.57 34.78 12.73
CA SER A 234 -14.38 35.42 14.04
C SER A 234 -13.91 34.41 15.11
N PHE A 235 -14.24 33.13 14.94
CA PHE A 235 -13.75 32.04 15.79
C PHE A 235 -12.25 31.80 15.65
N MET A 236 -11.76 31.72 14.41
CA MET A 236 -10.30 31.51 14.17
C MET A 236 -9.47 32.72 14.54
N LEU A 237 -10.00 33.92 14.39
CA LEU A 237 -9.36 35.14 14.89
C LEU A 237 -9.24 35.13 16.40
N LYS A 238 -10.27 34.74 17.14
CA LYS A 238 -10.24 34.58 18.60
C LYS A 238 -9.26 33.50 19.07
N VAL A 239 -9.23 32.36 18.35
CA VAL A 239 -8.26 31.28 18.62
C VAL A 239 -6.82 31.75 18.39
N ARG A 240 -6.56 32.53 17.34
CA ARG A 240 -5.24 33.08 17.02
C ARG A 240 -4.81 34.12 18.06
N GLU A 241 -5.74 34.96 18.50
CA GLU A 241 -5.52 35.91 19.59
C GLU A 241 -5.24 35.23 20.94
N PHE A 242 -6.01 34.17 21.26
CA PHE A 242 -5.76 33.36 22.46
C PHE A 242 -4.38 32.70 22.43
N LEU A 243 -4.00 32.07 21.29
CA LEU A 243 -2.68 31.44 21.15
C LEU A 243 -1.53 32.44 21.18
N SER A 244 -1.73 33.67 20.70
CA SER A 244 -0.72 34.75 20.84
C SER A 244 -0.54 35.18 22.29
N ARG A 245 -1.60 35.29 23.09
CA ARG A 245 -1.56 35.60 24.52
C ARG A 245 -0.87 34.52 25.35
N VAL A 246 -1.11 33.22 25.00
CA VAL A 246 -0.45 32.09 25.66
C VAL A 246 1.05 32.02 25.35
N LYS A 247 1.49 32.46 24.17
CA LYS A 247 2.93 32.55 23.82
C LYS A 247 3.66 33.66 24.52
N LEU A 248 2.98 34.78 24.88
CA LEU A 248 3.55 35.89 25.59
C LEU A 248 3.63 35.67 27.12
N GLY A 249 2.89 34.69 27.67
CA GLY A 249 2.91 34.34 29.08
C GLY A 249 4.02 33.35 29.51
N LYS A 250 4.94 33.00 28.62
CA LYS A 250 6.13 32.17 28.90
C LYS A 250 7.42 32.94 28.68
N ARG A 251 7.54 34.08 29.36
CA ARG A 251 8.81 34.74 29.64
C ARG A 251 8.97 34.92 31.11
#